data_0ac8f2533b841e9f399bb66299da50be
#
_entry.id   0ac8f2533b841e9f399bb66299da50be
#
_cell.length_a   1.000
_cell.length_b   1.000
_cell.length_c   1.000
_cell.angle_alpha   90.00
_cell.angle_beta   90.00
_cell.angle_gamma   90.00
#
_symmetry.space_group_name_H-M   'P 1'
#
loop_
_entity.id
_entity.type
_entity.pdbx_description
1 polymer ?
#
loop_
_entity_poly.entity_id
_entity_poly.type
_entity_poly.pdbx_seq_one_letter_code
_entity_poly.pdbx_strand_id
1 'polypeptide(L)'
;MRSTRLRLSILLLVTFAWVAAASASAEQQNEPFFPRTGSRAYDALHYGAVISYQRRDGSIRVHEWVLARAKAPLRSLSLDLYGLRVRGVWVGGSPAKFERGGGKLRIRAPEEIEPGEEFKVALTYGGRPRALVDPDGGREGWQRTDDGALAVGEPLGTATWLACNNVPADKATFAFEIVVPRPLVAVSNGRLFRVGARERKRLYRWEEMQPMSPYLATIAISRGRIVKSEVAGLPAWTLVDPRMERAAREVRLDLPEVLRFESRLFGGYPFDATGAILDYAPRLGYALETQTRPIYTFNPGRSLLVHEMAHQWFGDSVGLERWPDIWLNEGFATWTQWYFSERHGGPSAARIFRGWLREPADAVELWDPPPGRPGTPRNLFAGSVYLRGAMTLEALRQKIGTETMLRVLRTWTTDHRYGTASTRDFIELSEQVAGRPLDRFFRRWLFERGKP
;
A
#
# COMPACT_ATOMS: atom_id res chain seq x y z
N MET A 1 21.94 -92.46 3.90
CA MET A 1 20.84 -91.49 3.87
C MET A 1 21.38 -90.21 4.49
N ARG A 2 21.82 -89.21 3.63
CA ARG A 2 22.41 -87.93 4.08
C ARG A 2 21.38 -86.86 3.94
N SER A 3 20.96 -86.18 5.05
CA SER A 3 20.05 -85.04 5.07
C SER A 3 20.87 -83.76 4.93
N THR A 4 20.70 -83.07 3.81
CA THR A 4 21.30 -81.81 3.54
C THR A 4 20.45 -80.68 4.14
N ARG A 5 20.94 -79.99 5.16
CA ARG A 5 20.29 -78.77 5.74
C ARG A 5 20.67 -77.57 4.92
N LEU A 6 19.68 -77.00 4.25
CA LEU A 6 19.81 -75.73 3.52
C LEU A 6 19.76 -74.62 4.54
N ARG A 7 20.85 -73.83 4.69
CA ARG A 7 20.89 -72.60 5.47
C ARG A 7 20.44 -71.48 4.58
N LEU A 8 19.27 -70.91 4.89
CA LEU A 8 18.77 -69.70 4.25
C LEU A 8 19.41 -68.46 4.96
N SER A 9 20.33 -67.80 4.30
CA SER A 9 20.90 -66.54 4.75
C SER A 9 19.99 -65.39 4.27
N ILE A 10 19.25 -64.79 5.22
CA ILE A 10 18.46 -63.57 4.95
C ILE A 10 19.43 -62.41 4.96
N LEU A 11 19.67 -61.86 3.78
CA LEU A 11 20.40 -60.57 3.61
C LEU A 11 19.40 -59.45 3.89
N LEU A 12 19.50 -58.82 5.06
CA LEU A 12 18.76 -57.57 5.36
C LEU A 12 19.42 -56.43 4.59
N LEU A 13 18.83 -56.04 3.46
CA LEU A 13 19.14 -54.81 2.78
C LEU A 13 18.52 -53.64 3.57
N VAL A 14 19.33 -52.99 4.41
CA VAL A 14 18.98 -51.69 5.01
C VAL A 14 19.15 -50.66 3.92
N THR A 15 18.09 -50.33 3.22
CA THR A 15 18.03 -49.14 2.38
C THR A 15 17.98 -47.91 3.26
N PHE A 16 19.13 -47.27 3.43
CA PHE A 16 19.18 -45.87 3.92
C PHE A 16 18.47 -45.00 2.87
N ALA A 17 17.19 -44.74 3.11
CA ALA A 17 16.52 -43.63 2.44
C ALA A 17 17.17 -42.34 2.94
N TRP A 18 18.05 -41.78 2.14
CA TRP A 18 18.43 -40.39 2.25
C TRP A 18 17.14 -39.57 2.01
N VAL A 19 16.49 -39.19 3.11
CA VAL A 19 15.58 -38.05 3.08
C VAL A 19 16.49 -36.86 2.82
N ALA A 20 16.69 -36.54 1.55
CA ALA A 20 17.09 -35.22 1.15
C ALA A 20 15.97 -34.31 1.67
N ALA A 21 16.16 -33.75 2.87
CA ALA A 21 15.44 -32.55 3.28
C ALA A 21 15.82 -31.50 2.22
N ALA A 22 15.05 -31.46 1.15
CA ALA A 22 14.97 -30.29 0.30
C ALA A 22 14.60 -29.17 1.26
N SER A 23 15.62 -28.36 1.61
CA SER A 23 15.40 -27.02 2.09
C SER A 23 14.70 -26.32 0.93
N ALA A 24 13.41 -26.59 0.76
CA ALA A 24 12.54 -25.74 0.02
C ALA A 24 12.68 -24.39 0.76
N SER A 25 13.55 -23.53 0.22
CA SER A 25 13.47 -22.13 0.50
C SER A 25 11.99 -21.81 0.33
N ALA A 26 11.32 -21.51 1.44
CA ALA A 26 9.94 -21.09 1.44
C ALA A 26 9.83 -19.72 0.78
N GLU A 27 10.08 -19.65 -0.52
CA GLU A 27 9.48 -18.69 -1.41
C GLU A 27 8.01 -19.12 -1.56
N GLN A 28 7.30 -19.17 -0.45
CA GLN A 28 5.86 -19.27 -0.44
C GLN A 28 5.35 -18.08 -1.24
N GLN A 29 4.57 -18.35 -2.29
CA GLN A 29 3.93 -17.31 -3.10
C GLN A 29 3.24 -16.32 -2.18
N ASN A 30 3.82 -15.13 -2.07
CA ASN A 30 3.47 -14.19 -1.02
C ASN A 30 2.24 -13.38 -1.42
N GLU A 31 2.11 -13.10 -2.72
CA GLU A 31 1.07 -12.25 -3.27
C GLU A 31 0.55 -12.85 -4.59
N PRO A 32 -0.77 -13.17 -4.69
CA PRO A 32 -1.30 -13.86 -5.86
C PRO A 32 -1.08 -13.14 -7.20
N PHE A 33 -1.16 -11.80 -7.20
CA PHE A 33 -0.98 -11.01 -8.42
C PHE A 33 0.48 -10.73 -8.74
N PHE A 34 1.32 -10.64 -7.71
CA PHE A 34 2.75 -10.35 -7.85
C PHE A 34 3.59 -11.38 -7.08
N PRO A 35 3.59 -12.65 -7.50
CA PRO A 35 4.15 -13.76 -6.72
C PRO A 35 5.66 -13.67 -6.50
N ARG A 36 6.34 -12.76 -7.18
CA ARG A 36 7.79 -12.52 -7.02
C ARG A 36 8.10 -11.37 -6.07
N THR A 37 7.10 -10.67 -5.52
CA THR A 37 7.30 -9.56 -4.58
C THR A 37 7.22 -10.01 -3.13
N GLY A 38 7.88 -9.30 -2.25
CA GLY A 38 7.87 -9.52 -0.82
C GLY A 38 8.46 -10.85 -0.35
N SER A 39 8.29 -11.12 0.93
CA SER A 39 8.62 -12.36 1.63
C SER A 39 7.73 -12.52 2.85
N ARG A 40 7.26 -13.74 3.14
CA ARG A 40 6.52 -14.06 4.36
C ARG A 40 7.42 -14.59 5.48
N ALA A 41 8.70 -14.73 5.21
CA ALA A 41 9.65 -15.32 6.14
C ALA A 41 10.04 -14.37 7.30
N TYR A 42 9.73 -13.10 7.18
CA TYR A 42 9.94 -12.08 8.22
C TYR A 42 8.83 -11.02 8.17
N ASP A 43 8.83 -10.16 9.17
CA ASP A 43 7.94 -9.03 9.37
C ASP A 43 8.80 -7.77 9.44
N ALA A 44 8.59 -6.82 8.55
CA ALA A 44 9.30 -5.55 8.62
C ALA A 44 8.63 -4.66 9.69
N LEU A 45 9.43 -4.19 10.63
CA LEU A 45 8.94 -3.36 11.74
C LEU A 45 9.19 -1.88 11.51
N HIS A 46 10.31 -1.54 10.86
CA HIS A 46 10.68 -0.15 10.62
C HIS A 46 11.61 -0.01 9.42
N TYR A 47 11.33 1.00 8.61
CA TYR A 47 12.20 1.47 7.53
C TYR A 47 12.74 2.85 7.86
N GLY A 48 14.07 2.97 7.93
CA GLY A 48 14.72 4.26 8.06
C GLY A 48 15.65 4.50 6.88
N ALA A 49 15.66 5.73 6.34
CA ALA A 49 16.57 6.04 5.23
C ALA A 49 17.04 7.50 5.23
N VAL A 50 18.31 7.69 4.88
CA VAL A 50 18.86 8.99 4.50
C VAL A 50 18.98 9.02 2.98
N ILE A 51 18.19 9.88 2.34
CA ILE A 51 18.05 9.95 0.88
C ILE A 51 18.58 11.30 0.38
N SER A 52 19.65 11.27 -0.39
CA SER A 52 20.26 12.46 -0.97
C SER A 52 19.94 12.56 -2.46
N TYR A 53 19.13 13.55 -2.83
CA TYR A 53 18.74 13.82 -4.21
C TYR A 53 19.74 14.71 -4.93
N GLN A 54 20.06 14.39 -6.19
CA GLN A 54 20.94 15.14 -7.07
C GLN A 54 20.11 15.75 -8.22
N ARG A 55 19.90 17.07 -8.19
CA ARG A 55 19.06 17.74 -9.19
C ARG A 55 19.61 17.65 -10.62
N ARG A 56 20.96 17.63 -10.77
CA ARG A 56 21.62 17.63 -12.07
C ARG A 56 21.14 16.50 -12.98
N ASP A 57 21.02 15.31 -12.44
CA ASP A 57 20.74 14.08 -13.19
C ASP A 57 19.55 13.27 -12.65
N GLY A 58 18.91 13.74 -11.55
CA GLY A 58 17.80 13.06 -10.89
C GLY A 58 18.21 11.79 -10.15
N SER A 59 19.50 11.60 -9.88
CA SER A 59 19.98 10.45 -9.12
C SER A 59 19.75 10.61 -7.63
N ILE A 60 19.68 9.48 -6.91
CA ILE A 60 19.66 9.41 -5.46
C ILE A 60 20.85 8.61 -4.93
N ARG A 61 21.25 8.93 -3.70
CA ARG A 61 22.11 8.09 -2.85
C ARG A 61 21.34 7.80 -1.58
N VAL A 62 21.28 6.54 -1.22
CA VAL A 62 20.48 6.08 -0.09
C VAL A 62 21.37 5.30 0.88
N HIS A 63 21.24 5.65 2.15
CA HIS A 63 21.65 4.83 3.29
C HIS A 63 20.37 4.42 3.98
N GLU A 64 20.03 3.15 3.92
CA GLU A 64 18.81 2.60 4.45
C GLU A 64 19.08 1.58 5.53
N TRP A 65 18.16 1.46 6.47
CA TRP A 65 18.11 0.34 7.41
C TRP A 65 16.68 -0.15 7.57
N VAL A 66 16.54 -1.45 7.64
CA VAL A 66 15.28 -2.15 7.89
C VAL A 66 15.44 -2.90 9.20
N LEU A 67 14.56 -2.65 10.17
CA LEU A 67 14.38 -3.49 11.34
C LEU A 67 13.28 -4.49 11.02
N ALA A 68 13.55 -5.77 11.24
CA ALA A 68 12.60 -6.83 10.94
C ALA A 68 12.64 -7.93 12.01
N ARG A 69 11.58 -8.74 12.09
CA ARG A 69 11.49 -9.91 12.96
C ARG A 69 11.31 -11.16 12.11
N ALA A 70 12.13 -12.18 12.34
CA ALA A 70 12.05 -13.45 11.65
C ALA A 70 10.76 -14.21 12.04
N LYS A 71 10.05 -14.75 11.06
CA LYS A 71 8.88 -15.64 11.26
C LYS A 71 9.25 -17.13 11.10
N ALA A 72 10.40 -17.39 10.50
CA ALA A 72 10.98 -18.72 10.27
C ALA A 72 12.51 -18.62 10.39
N PRO A 73 13.27 -19.74 10.53
CA PRO A 73 14.72 -19.71 10.50
C PRO A 73 15.23 -19.11 9.18
N LEU A 74 16.07 -18.08 9.24
CA LEU A 74 16.54 -17.34 8.07
C LEU A 74 18.04 -17.47 7.87
N ARG A 75 18.46 -18.22 6.84
CA ARG A 75 19.82 -18.19 6.29
C ARG A 75 19.97 -17.21 5.14
N SER A 76 18.84 -16.81 4.55
CA SER A 76 18.76 -15.78 3.53
C SER A 76 17.42 -15.06 3.60
N LEU A 77 17.44 -13.80 3.20
CA LEU A 77 16.23 -12.96 3.08
C LEU A 77 16.27 -12.17 1.77
N SER A 78 15.15 -11.62 1.38
CA SER A 78 15.10 -10.78 0.18
C SER A 78 14.30 -9.50 0.42
N LEU A 79 14.74 -8.42 -0.22
CA LEU A 79 14.02 -7.16 -0.35
C LEU A 79 13.73 -6.90 -1.82
N ASP A 80 12.64 -6.20 -2.11
CA ASP A 80 12.36 -5.70 -3.45
C ASP A 80 13.10 -4.38 -3.66
N LEU A 81 13.83 -4.28 -4.76
CA LEU A 81 14.53 -3.06 -5.16
C LEU A 81 14.79 -3.08 -6.66
N TYR A 82 14.23 -2.14 -7.42
CA TYR A 82 14.37 -2.08 -8.87
C TYR A 82 15.44 -1.07 -9.30
N GLY A 83 16.27 -1.45 -10.26
CA GLY A 83 17.10 -0.57 -11.09
C GLY A 83 18.25 0.17 -10.39
N LEU A 84 18.30 0.22 -9.06
CA LEU A 84 19.33 0.91 -8.30
C LEU A 84 20.52 -0.03 -8.01
N ARG A 85 21.74 0.53 -8.02
CA ARG A 85 22.97 -0.21 -7.76
C ARG A 85 23.26 -0.28 -6.27
N VAL A 86 23.22 -1.48 -5.70
CA VAL A 86 23.63 -1.76 -4.32
C VAL A 86 25.16 -1.76 -4.24
N ARG A 87 25.70 -1.12 -3.20
CA ARG A 87 27.15 -0.97 -2.95
C ARG A 87 27.61 -1.75 -1.73
N GLY A 88 26.74 -1.94 -0.75
CA GLY A 88 27.02 -2.68 0.47
C GLY A 88 25.76 -3.09 1.19
N VAL A 89 25.83 -4.22 1.88
CA VAL A 89 24.77 -4.78 2.71
C VAL A 89 25.39 -5.31 4.00
N TRP A 90 24.71 -5.07 5.11
CA TRP A 90 25.08 -5.55 6.44
C TRP A 90 23.84 -6.14 7.12
N VAL A 91 24.02 -7.23 7.84
CA VAL A 91 22.99 -7.85 8.68
C VAL A 91 23.55 -7.97 10.08
N GLY A 92 22.83 -7.46 11.09
CA GLY A 92 23.31 -7.43 12.47
C GLY A 92 24.64 -6.66 12.67
N GLY A 93 24.96 -5.73 11.75
CA GLY A 93 26.23 -5.00 11.75
C GLY A 93 27.36 -5.68 10.98
N SER A 94 27.25 -6.96 10.62
CA SER A 94 28.25 -7.73 9.88
C SER A 94 28.03 -7.62 8.36
N PRO A 95 29.08 -7.47 7.54
CA PRO A 95 28.96 -7.46 6.08
C PRO A 95 28.30 -8.74 5.55
N ALA A 96 27.34 -8.61 4.67
CA ALA A 96 26.59 -9.72 4.11
C ALA A 96 26.79 -9.87 2.59
N LYS A 97 26.86 -11.10 2.12
CA LYS A 97 26.86 -11.39 0.67
C LYS A 97 25.46 -11.16 0.13
N PHE A 98 25.37 -10.64 -1.09
CA PHE A 98 24.10 -10.38 -1.75
C PHE A 98 24.16 -10.62 -3.25
N GLU A 99 22.99 -10.89 -3.83
CA GLU A 99 22.77 -11.05 -5.24
C GLU A 99 21.62 -10.17 -5.72
N ARG A 100 21.67 -9.76 -6.99
CA ARG A 100 20.66 -8.92 -7.64
C ARG A 100 20.07 -9.63 -8.85
N GLY A 101 18.76 -9.68 -8.95
CA GLY A 101 18.08 -10.25 -10.12
C GLY A 101 16.58 -10.09 -10.07
N GLY A 102 15.93 -9.79 -11.21
CA GLY A 102 14.47 -9.74 -11.31
C GLY A 102 13.75 -8.77 -10.36
N GLY A 103 14.41 -7.63 -10.01
CA GLY A 103 13.83 -6.69 -9.04
C GLY A 103 14.06 -7.06 -7.57
N LYS A 104 14.71 -8.19 -7.29
CA LYS A 104 15.05 -8.66 -5.94
C LYS A 104 16.50 -8.35 -5.57
N LEU A 105 16.69 -8.05 -4.30
CA LEU A 105 17.96 -8.07 -3.59
C LEU A 105 17.90 -9.26 -2.62
N ARG A 106 18.60 -10.36 -2.96
CA ARG A 106 18.74 -11.53 -2.09
C ARG A 106 19.97 -11.34 -1.23
N ILE A 107 19.82 -11.53 0.08
CA ILE A 107 20.85 -11.28 1.09
C ILE A 107 21.08 -12.58 1.84
N ARG A 108 22.34 -13.03 1.92
CA ARG A 108 22.72 -14.17 2.74
C ARG A 108 23.09 -13.66 4.14
N ALA A 109 22.36 -14.06 5.15
CA ALA A 109 22.70 -13.73 6.53
C ALA A 109 24.06 -14.31 6.90
N PRO A 110 24.92 -13.58 7.60
CA PRO A 110 26.22 -14.11 8.08
C PRO A 110 26.03 -15.31 9.03
N GLU A 111 25.02 -15.23 9.88
CA GLU A 111 24.58 -16.25 10.83
C GLU A 111 23.10 -16.55 10.59
N GLU A 112 22.61 -17.70 11.03
CA GLU A 112 21.20 -18.04 11.00
C GLU A 112 20.43 -17.17 12.00
N ILE A 113 19.33 -16.58 11.56
CA ILE A 113 18.45 -15.75 12.39
C ILE A 113 17.28 -16.63 12.83
N GLU A 114 17.07 -16.73 14.13
CA GLU A 114 16.06 -17.63 14.70
C GLU A 114 14.64 -17.03 14.63
N PRO A 115 13.59 -17.84 14.58
CA PRO A 115 12.20 -17.38 14.63
C PRO A 115 11.94 -16.51 15.87
N GLY A 116 11.33 -15.35 15.68
CA GLY A 116 11.04 -14.36 16.73
C GLY A 116 12.19 -13.37 16.98
N GLU A 117 13.38 -13.64 16.46
CA GLU A 117 14.53 -12.74 16.59
C GLU A 117 14.34 -11.47 15.75
N GLU A 118 14.65 -10.31 16.34
CA GLU A 118 14.73 -9.05 15.64
C GLU A 118 16.12 -8.84 15.06
N PHE A 119 16.18 -8.47 13.81
CA PHE A 119 17.43 -8.22 13.11
C PHE A 119 17.38 -6.93 12.31
N LYS A 120 18.54 -6.34 12.08
CA LYS A 120 18.70 -5.13 11.28
C LYS A 120 19.45 -5.41 10.00
N VAL A 121 18.87 -5.02 8.88
CA VAL A 121 19.55 -4.97 7.58
C VAL A 121 19.92 -3.52 7.28
N ALA A 122 21.18 -3.23 7.02
CA ALA A 122 21.63 -1.92 6.57
C ALA A 122 22.12 -2.01 5.12
N LEU A 123 21.79 -0.98 4.33
CA LEU A 123 22.01 -0.96 2.89
C LEU A 123 22.62 0.37 2.44
N THR A 124 23.51 0.31 1.47
CA THR A 124 23.93 1.50 0.73
C THR A 124 23.72 1.25 -0.76
N TYR A 125 22.97 2.14 -1.41
CA TYR A 125 22.70 2.02 -2.83
C TYR A 125 22.43 3.39 -3.46
N GLY A 126 22.27 3.41 -4.79
CA GLY A 126 21.95 4.64 -5.49
C GLY A 126 21.98 4.47 -7.00
N GLY A 127 21.67 5.55 -7.67
CA GLY A 127 21.54 5.63 -9.12
C GLY A 127 20.41 6.54 -9.53
N ARG A 128 19.93 6.38 -10.75
CA ARG A 128 18.75 7.09 -11.26
C ARG A 128 17.56 6.16 -11.15
N PRO A 129 16.63 6.41 -10.20
CA PRO A 129 15.40 5.60 -10.12
C PRO A 129 14.61 5.75 -11.42
N ARG A 130 13.85 4.72 -11.76
CA ARG A 130 13.01 4.70 -12.96
C ARG A 130 11.60 4.30 -12.56
N ALA A 131 10.63 4.92 -13.20
CA ALA A 131 9.25 4.48 -13.11
C ALA A 131 9.09 3.04 -13.62
N LEU A 132 8.12 2.32 -13.07
CA LEU A 132 7.59 1.09 -13.61
C LEU A 132 6.36 1.39 -14.47
N VAL A 133 5.98 0.43 -15.27
CA VAL A 133 4.70 0.42 -15.99
C VAL A 133 3.95 -0.81 -15.52
N ASP A 134 2.79 -0.58 -15.00
CA ASP A 134 1.90 -1.62 -14.48
C ASP A 134 1.31 -2.50 -15.56
N PRO A 135 0.80 -3.68 -15.20
CA PRO A 135 0.09 -4.53 -16.15
C PRO A 135 -1.14 -3.88 -16.80
N ASP A 136 -1.75 -2.89 -16.16
CA ASP A 136 -2.86 -2.08 -16.72
C ASP A 136 -2.39 -0.93 -17.62
N GLY A 137 -1.08 -0.63 -17.63
CA GLY A 137 -0.46 0.43 -18.41
C GLY A 137 -0.20 1.72 -17.62
N GLY A 138 -0.60 1.79 -16.35
CA GLY A 138 -0.32 2.89 -15.43
C GLY A 138 1.19 3.06 -15.18
N ARG A 139 1.60 4.24 -14.75
CA ARG A 139 3.00 4.52 -14.39
C ARG A 139 3.11 4.72 -12.89
N GLU A 140 3.96 3.96 -12.26
CA GLU A 140 4.22 4.00 -10.83
C GLU A 140 5.71 4.16 -10.50
N GLY A 141 6.02 4.31 -9.21
CA GLY A 141 7.37 4.44 -8.71
C GLY A 141 7.90 5.88 -8.77
N TRP A 142 9.18 6.00 -8.91
CA TRP A 142 9.86 7.30 -8.93
C TRP A 142 9.64 8.02 -10.27
N GLN A 143 8.84 9.07 -10.24
CA GLN A 143 8.59 9.94 -11.38
C GLN A 143 9.49 11.18 -11.34
N ARG A 144 10.15 11.51 -12.44
CA ARG A 144 10.77 12.82 -12.59
C ARG A 144 9.71 13.84 -12.96
N THR A 145 9.66 14.92 -12.21
CA THR A 145 8.89 16.11 -12.54
C THR A 145 9.80 17.16 -13.19
N ASP A 146 9.25 18.26 -13.66
CA ASP A 146 10.02 19.34 -14.33
C ASP A 146 11.02 20.01 -13.39
N ASP A 147 10.77 19.98 -12.09
CA ASP A 147 11.56 20.68 -11.08
C ASP A 147 12.14 19.76 -10.00
N GLY A 148 11.70 18.50 -9.92
CA GLY A 148 12.13 17.56 -8.89
C GLY A 148 11.78 16.12 -9.18
N ALA A 149 11.05 15.50 -8.24
CA ALA A 149 10.60 14.13 -8.34
C ALA A 149 9.40 13.86 -7.41
N LEU A 150 8.58 12.89 -7.80
CA LEU A 150 7.43 12.40 -7.05
C LEU A 150 7.44 10.87 -7.03
N ALA A 151 7.35 10.26 -5.86
CA ALA A 151 7.23 8.82 -5.71
C ALA A 151 5.76 8.43 -5.49
N VAL A 152 5.24 7.57 -6.37
CA VAL A 152 3.90 6.96 -6.29
C VAL A 152 4.08 5.45 -6.23
N GLY A 153 3.63 4.81 -5.16
CA GLY A 153 4.08 3.47 -4.79
C GLY A 153 3.18 2.32 -5.19
N GLU A 154 1.94 2.57 -5.56
CA GLU A 154 0.94 1.56 -5.81
C GLU A 154 0.98 1.03 -7.25
N PRO A 155 0.98 -0.32 -7.43
CA PRO A 155 1.11 -1.36 -6.42
C PRO A 155 2.57 -1.74 -6.07
N LEU A 156 3.55 -1.51 -6.95
CA LEU A 156 4.94 -1.99 -6.81
C LEU A 156 5.99 -0.88 -6.77
N GLY A 157 5.59 0.35 -7.01
CA GLY A 157 6.45 1.49 -7.31
C GLY A 157 7.44 1.85 -6.21
N THR A 158 7.13 1.58 -4.95
CA THR A 158 8.02 1.87 -3.82
C THR A 158 9.38 1.23 -3.97
N ALA A 159 9.45 0.01 -4.49
CA ALA A 159 10.70 -0.70 -4.74
C ALA A 159 11.61 -0.03 -5.79
N THR A 160 11.18 1.02 -6.47
CA THR A 160 12.02 1.77 -7.41
C THR A 160 12.99 2.73 -6.70
N TRP A 161 12.76 3.04 -5.41
CA TRP A 161 13.57 4.00 -4.66
C TRP A 161 13.90 3.56 -3.23
N LEU A 162 13.09 2.66 -2.62
CA LEU A 162 13.26 2.11 -1.29
C LEU A 162 13.36 0.58 -1.39
N ALA A 163 14.31 -0.02 -0.69
CA ALA A 163 14.43 -1.48 -0.59
C ALA A 163 13.44 -1.99 0.47
N CYS A 164 12.37 -2.65 0.08
CA CYS A 164 11.31 -3.01 1.02
C CYS A 164 10.76 -4.44 0.82
N ASN A 165 10.04 -4.92 1.80
CA ASN A 165 9.18 -6.08 1.68
C ASN A 165 7.86 -5.63 1.02
N ASN A 166 7.83 -5.58 -0.31
CA ASN A 166 6.82 -4.84 -1.07
C ASN A 166 5.52 -5.64 -1.26
N VAL A 167 4.85 -5.94 -0.16
CA VAL A 167 3.50 -6.53 -0.12
C VAL A 167 2.58 -5.67 0.73
N PRO A 168 1.27 -5.56 0.39
CA PRO A 168 0.35 -4.67 1.11
C PRO A 168 0.20 -5.03 2.59
N ALA A 169 0.34 -6.32 2.93
CA ALA A 169 0.14 -6.80 4.29
C ALA A 169 1.30 -6.52 5.25
N ASP A 170 2.50 -6.22 4.76
CA ASP A 170 3.67 -6.03 5.62
C ASP A 170 3.82 -4.56 6.02
N LYS A 171 2.99 -4.14 6.97
CA LYS A 171 2.96 -2.76 7.47
C LYS A 171 4.09 -2.51 8.46
N ALA A 172 4.73 -1.36 8.32
CA ALA A 172 5.84 -0.93 9.17
C ALA A 172 5.74 0.55 9.51
N THR A 173 6.62 1.04 10.38
CA THR A 173 6.84 2.48 10.58
C THR A 173 7.95 2.99 9.65
N PHE A 174 7.95 4.31 9.36
CA PHE A 174 8.91 4.88 8.43
C PHE A 174 9.53 6.16 8.95
N ALA A 175 10.84 6.34 8.73
CA ALA A 175 11.55 7.57 9.02
C ALA A 175 12.52 7.93 7.88
N PHE A 176 12.29 9.09 7.25
CA PHE A 176 13.10 9.53 6.12
C PHE A 176 13.79 10.86 6.41
N GLU A 177 15.11 10.91 6.24
CA GLU A 177 15.88 12.14 6.12
C GLU A 177 16.15 12.41 4.64
N ILE A 178 15.49 13.42 4.09
CA ILE A 178 15.57 13.76 2.68
C ILE A 178 16.43 15.00 2.51
N VAL A 179 17.57 14.84 1.84
CA VAL A 179 18.54 15.91 1.58
C VAL A 179 18.40 16.38 0.14
N VAL A 180 18.01 17.63 -0.04
CA VAL A 180 17.81 18.24 -1.36
C VAL A 180 18.63 19.52 -1.53
N PRO A 181 19.10 19.83 -2.75
CA PRO A 181 19.75 21.11 -3.02
C PRO A 181 18.71 22.25 -2.96
N ARG A 182 19.13 23.43 -2.49
CA ARG A 182 18.29 24.64 -2.57
C ARG A 182 18.01 25.02 -4.02
N PRO A 183 16.84 25.55 -4.38
CA PRO A 183 15.72 25.97 -3.51
C PRO A 183 14.71 24.86 -3.22
N LEU A 184 14.94 23.60 -3.59
CA LEU A 184 13.98 22.51 -3.45
C LEU A 184 13.55 22.31 -2.00
N VAL A 185 12.29 21.85 -1.84
CA VAL A 185 11.71 21.32 -0.61
C VAL A 185 11.44 19.83 -0.78
N ALA A 186 11.29 19.11 0.32
CA ALA A 186 10.95 17.69 0.30
C ALA A 186 9.87 17.38 1.33
N VAL A 187 8.86 16.60 0.93
CA VAL A 187 7.73 16.14 1.75
C VAL A 187 7.63 14.63 1.67
N SER A 188 7.20 14.01 2.77
CA SER A 188 6.89 12.59 2.86
C SER A 188 5.70 12.37 3.79
N ASN A 189 5.37 11.11 4.10
CA ASN A 189 4.32 10.71 5.04
C ASN A 189 4.60 11.19 6.48
N GLY A 190 3.58 11.20 7.32
CA GLY A 190 3.68 11.43 8.75
C GLY A 190 3.99 12.88 9.13
N ARG A 191 4.74 13.08 10.18
CA ARG A 191 5.06 14.39 10.75
C ARG A 191 6.42 14.90 10.31
N LEU A 192 6.49 16.21 10.03
CA LEU A 192 7.77 16.89 9.85
C LEU A 192 8.45 17.08 11.22
N PHE A 193 9.42 16.23 11.53
CA PHE A 193 10.14 16.25 12.78
C PHE A 193 11.23 17.33 12.81
N ARG A 194 11.97 17.49 11.70
CA ARG A 194 13.11 18.40 11.64
C ARG A 194 13.33 18.98 10.26
N VAL A 195 13.66 20.28 10.21
CA VAL A 195 14.25 20.92 9.05
C VAL A 195 15.65 21.38 9.41
N GLY A 196 16.64 20.98 8.64
CA GLY A 196 18.03 21.38 8.78
C GLY A 196 18.56 22.08 7.53
N ALA A 197 19.64 22.80 7.69
CA ALA A 197 20.39 23.40 6.58
C ALA A 197 21.87 23.04 6.72
N ARG A 198 22.49 22.65 5.61
CA ARG A 198 23.92 22.43 5.52
C ARG A 198 24.40 22.94 4.18
N GLU A 199 25.18 24.05 4.19
CA GLU A 199 25.68 24.72 3.00
C GLU A 199 24.56 25.08 2.00
N ARG A 200 24.62 24.51 0.77
CA ARG A 200 23.62 24.72 -0.31
C ARG A 200 22.48 23.70 -0.29
N LYS A 201 22.35 22.88 0.76
CA LYS A 201 21.36 21.83 0.89
C LYS A 201 20.38 22.13 2.01
N ARG A 202 19.21 21.50 1.95
CA ARG A 202 18.23 21.39 3.03
C ARG A 202 18.02 19.94 3.36
N LEU A 203 17.77 19.65 4.61
CA LEU A 203 17.43 18.33 5.15
C LEU A 203 16.01 18.45 5.72
N TYR A 204 15.17 17.49 5.38
CA TYR A 204 13.82 17.32 5.92
C TYR A 204 13.73 15.94 6.53
N ARG A 205 13.41 15.85 7.83
CA ARG A 205 13.15 14.58 8.51
C ARG A 205 11.66 14.43 8.72
N TRP A 206 11.09 13.39 8.11
CA TRP A 206 9.71 12.99 8.22
C TRP A 206 9.62 11.65 8.93
N GLU A 207 8.59 11.47 9.77
CA GLU A 207 8.37 10.25 10.54
C GLU A 207 6.89 9.88 10.47
N GLU A 208 6.62 8.65 10.00
CA GLU A 208 5.33 8.00 10.04
C GLU A 208 5.42 6.85 11.05
N MET A 209 4.82 7.05 12.21
CA MET A 209 4.92 6.12 13.33
C MET A 209 3.69 5.21 13.47
N GLN A 210 2.64 5.44 12.71
CA GLN A 210 1.55 4.50 12.54
C GLN A 210 1.90 3.48 11.47
N PRO A 211 1.56 2.18 11.67
CA PRO A 211 1.86 1.14 10.68
C PRO A 211 1.30 1.47 9.29
N MET A 212 2.17 1.45 8.28
CA MET A 212 1.88 1.82 6.91
C MET A 212 2.35 0.74 5.95
N SER A 213 1.53 0.39 4.97
CA SER A 213 1.92 -0.51 3.87
C SER A 213 2.99 0.14 3.01
N PRO A 214 3.99 -0.60 2.50
CA PRO A 214 5.08 -0.01 1.71
C PRO A 214 4.62 0.79 0.49
N TYR A 215 3.54 0.39 -0.18
CA TYR A 215 3.03 1.09 -1.36
C TYR A 215 2.54 2.52 -1.09
N LEU A 216 2.20 2.83 0.17
CA LEU A 216 1.76 4.17 0.59
C LEU A 216 2.92 5.12 0.88
N ALA A 217 4.16 4.61 0.94
CA ALA A 217 5.34 5.43 1.19
C ALA A 217 5.62 6.36 0.00
N THR A 218 5.79 7.64 0.29
CA THR A 218 6.01 8.66 -0.75
C THR A 218 7.12 9.64 -0.42
N ILE A 219 7.69 10.22 -1.46
CA ILE A 219 8.56 11.39 -1.39
C ILE A 219 8.17 12.32 -2.54
N ALA A 220 7.90 13.57 -2.21
CA ALA A 220 7.74 14.64 -3.18
C ALA A 220 8.85 15.67 -3.02
N ILE A 221 9.58 15.96 -4.09
CA ILE A 221 10.68 16.93 -4.15
C ILE A 221 10.32 17.96 -5.23
N SER A 222 10.15 19.22 -4.84
CA SER A 222 9.64 20.27 -5.73
C SER A 222 10.23 21.63 -5.38
N ARG A 223 10.10 22.59 -6.28
CA ARG A 223 10.33 24.04 -6.01
C ARG A 223 9.18 24.70 -5.28
N GLY A 224 8.17 23.95 -4.94
CA GLY A 224 7.03 24.43 -4.18
C GLY A 224 7.36 24.89 -2.78
N ARG A 225 6.33 25.10 -1.99
CA ARG A 225 6.43 25.46 -0.57
C ARG A 225 5.67 24.45 0.30
N ILE A 226 6.14 24.26 1.51
CA ILE A 226 5.44 23.47 2.52
C ILE A 226 4.61 24.44 3.36
N VAL A 227 3.30 24.30 3.31
CA VAL A 227 2.35 25.04 4.16
C VAL A 227 2.06 24.21 5.40
N LYS A 228 2.41 24.76 6.56
CA LYS A 228 2.02 24.18 7.86
C LYS A 228 0.72 24.84 8.31
N SER A 229 -0.23 24.05 8.75
CA SER A 229 -1.52 24.49 9.26
C SER A 229 -2.04 23.51 10.31
N GLU A 230 -3.25 23.75 10.78
CA GLU A 230 -4.02 22.82 11.59
C GLU A 230 -5.35 22.53 10.89
N VAL A 231 -5.77 21.27 10.86
CA VAL A 231 -7.00 20.80 10.25
C VAL A 231 -7.73 19.89 11.24
N ALA A 232 -8.90 20.33 11.70
CA ALA A 232 -9.71 19.59 12.66
C ALA A 232 -8.94 19.12 13.92
N GLY A 233 -8.03 19.97 14.43
CA GLY A 233 -7.21 19.67 15.61
C GLY A 233 -5.93 18.91 15.32
N LEU A 234 -5.67 18.53 14.05
CA LEU A 234 -4.48 17.80 13.64
C LEU A 234 -3.45 18.73 13.00
N PRO A 235 -2.15 18.54 13.26
CA PRO A 235 -1.10 19.21 12.52
C PRO A 235 -1.15 18.77 11.06
N ALA A 236 -1.09 19.74 10.14
CA ALA A 236 -1.18 19.49 8.72
C ALA A 236 -0.01 20.12 7.97
N TRP A 237 0.53 19.39 7.00
CA TRP A 237 1.56 19.87 6.08
C TRP A 237 1.10 19.61 4.64
N THR A 238 1.04 20.67 3.86
CA THR A 238 0.68 20.59 2.45
C THR A 238 1.84 21.08 1.59
N LEU A 239 2.31 20.23 0.67
CA LEU A 239 3.19 20.68 -0.42
C LEU A 239 2.33 21.39 -1.46
N VAL A 240 2.75 22.56 -1.88
CA VAL A 240 2.08 23.36 -2.92
C VAL A 240 3.08 23.71 -4.01
N ASP A 241 2.94 23.07 -5.18
CA ASP A 241 3.59 23.53 -6.41
C ASP A 241 2.99 24.88 -6.81
N PRO A 242 3.78 25.87 -7.25
CA PRO A 242 3.29 27.18 -7.68
C PRO A 242 2.18 27.12 -8.76
N ARG A 243 2.18 26.06 -9.57
CA ARG A 243 1.16 25.83 -10.61
C ARG A 243 -0.18 25.29 -10.05
N MET A 244 -0.18 24.86 -8.77
CA MET A 244 -1.34 24.24 -8.07
C MET A 244 -1.95 25.17 -7.00
N GLU A 245 -1.65 26.47 -7.01
CA GLU A 245 -2.12 27.43 -5.98
C GLU A 245 -3.65 27.52 -5.87
N ARG A 246 -4.36 27.38 -6.99
CA ARG A 246 -5.82 27.34 -6.99
C ARG A 246 -6.32 26.08 -6.30
N ALA A 247 -5.81 24.91 -6.70
CA ALA A 247 -6.14 23.62 -6.10
C ALA A 247 -5.83 23.61 -4.60
N ALA A 248 -4.69 24.17 -4.20
CA ALA A 248 -4.30 24.27 -2.80
C ALA A 248 -5.26 25.12 -1.96
N ARG A 249 -5.84 26.16 -2.53
CA ARG A 249 -6.90 26.96 -1.88
C ARG A 249 -8.19 26.15 -1.69
N GLU A 250 -8.62 25.44 -2.74
CA GLU A 250 -9.82 24.61 -2.71
C GLU A 250 -9.67 23.47 -1.69
N VAL A 251 -8.56 22.71 -1.74
CA VAL A 251 -8.25 21.65 -0.77
C VAL A 251 -8.22 22.19 0.66
N ARG A 252 -7.60 23.34 0.91
CA ARG A 252 -7.54 23.94 2.24
C ARG A 252 -8.93 24.30 2.80
N LEU A 253 -9.86 24.69 1.95
CA LEU A 253 -11.23 25.03 2.34
C LEU A 253 -12.06 23.78 2.60
N ASP A 254 -11.91 22.76 1.77
CA ASP A 254 -12.74 21.56 1.79
C ASP A 254 -12.24 20.49 2.79
N LEU A 255 -10.93 20.33 2.95
CA LEU A 255 -10.33 19.29 3.78
C LEU A 255 -10.86 19.25 5.23
N PRO A 256 -11.06 20.37 5.95
CA PRO A 256 -11.61 20.31 7.31
C PRO A 256 -13.04 19.77 7.38
N GLU A 257 -13.86 20.02 6.36
CA GLU A 257 -15.24 19.51 6.29
C GLU A 257 -15.23 18.00 5.98
N VAL A 258 -14.46 17.59 4.97
CA VAL A 258 -14.29 16.19 4.56
C VAL A 258 -13.79 15.36 5.73
N LEU A 259 -12.70 15.79 6.38
CA LEU A 259 -12.11 15.09 7.51
C LEU A 259 -13.09 14.92 8.68
N ARG A 260 -13.84 15.98 9.03
CA ARG A 260 -14.87 15.89 10.09
C ARG A 260 -16.03 14.99 9.69
N PHE A 261 -16.45 15.01 8.43
CA PHE A 261 -17.51 14.15 7.93
C PHE A 261 -17.13 12.68 8.04
N GLU A 262 -15.99 12.30 7.51
CA GLU A 262 -15.51 10.92 7.50
C GLU A 262 -15.18 10.42 8.91
N SER A 263 -14.59 11.27 9.77
CA SER A 263 -14.35 10.93 11.18
C SER A 263 -15.64 10.63 11.94
N ARG A 264 -16.74 11.31 11.62
CA ARG A 264 -18.05 10.98 12.21
C ARG A 264 -18.64 9.69 11.68
N LEU A 265 -18.35 9.33 10.44
CA LEU A 265 -18.86 8.10 9.82
C LEU A 265 -18.08 6.87 10.26
N PHE A 266 -16.75 6.94 10.21
CA PHE A 266 -15.87 5.79 10.30
C PHE A 266 -15.12 5.67 11.62
N GLY A 267 -15.35 6.61 12.55
CA GLY A 267 -14.54 6.74 13.76
C GLY A 267 -13.45 7.80 13.60
N GLY A 268 -12.82 8.19 14.71
CA GLY A 268 -11.80 9.24 14.69
C GLY A 268 -10.71 8.99 13.65
N TYR A 269 -10.17 10.08 13.08
CA TYR A 269 -9.08 10.01 12.12
C TYR A 269 -7.93 9.15 12.67
N PRO A 270 -7.42 8.17 11.90
CA PRO A 270 -6.54 7.16 12.47
C PRO A 270 -5.11 7.64 12.74
N PHE A 271 -4.68 8.75 12.15
CA PHE A 271 -3.28 9.20 12.18
C PHE A 271 -3.09 10.48 12.99
N ASP A 272 -1.85 10.83 13.28
CA ASP A 272 -1.48 12.00 14.10
C ASP A 272 -1.10 13.25 13.26
N ALA A 273 -1.23 13.14 11.94
CA ALA A 273 -0.97 14.20 10.98
C ALA A 273 -1.87 14.07 9.75
N THR A 274 -2.10 15.18 9.05
CA THR A 274 -2.84 15.21 7.78
C THR A 274 -2.23 16.23 6.81
N GLY A 275 -2.80 16.38 5.63
CA GLY A 275 -2.38 17.36 4.62
C GLY A 275 -2.59 16.86 3.20
N ALA A 276 -1.79 17.38 2.26
CA ALA A 276 -1.84 16.97 0.86
C ALA A 276 -0.48 17.23 0.17
N ILE A 277 -0.21 16.48 -0.89
CA ILE A 277 0.85 16.77 -1.84
C ILE A 277 0.19 17.23 -3.13
N LEU A 278 0.30 18.52 -3.39
CA LEU A 278 -0.17 19.16 -4.63
C LEU A 278 1.04 19.45 -5.50
N ASP A 279 1.42 18.49 -6.32
CA ASP A 279 2.60 18.53 -7.19
C ASP A 279 2.17 18.36 -8.66
N TYR A 280 2.43 19.37 -9.48
CA TYR A 280 1.97 19.40 -10.85
C TYR A 280 2.71 18.37 -11.71
N ALA A 281 2.08 17.23 -11.94
CA ALA A 281 2.61 16.12 -12.74
C ALA A 281 1.53 15.54 -13.68
N PRO A 282 1.02 16.30 -14.67
CA PRO A 282 -0.15 15.91 -15.47
C PRO A 282 0.06 14.65 -16.31
N ARG A 283 1.32 14.22 -16.49
CA ARG A 283 1.62 12.96 -17.19
C ARG A 283 1.28 11.71 -16.37
N LEU A 284 1.12 11.84 -15.05
CA LEU A 284 0.61 10.76 -14.20
C LEU A 284 -0.90 10.63 -14.35
N GLY A 285 -1.63 11.75 -14.27
CA GLY A 285 -3.06 11.80 -14.57
C GLY A 285 -3.97 11.17 -13.52
N TYR A 286 -3.46 10.82 -12.33
CA TYR A 286 -4.22 10.27 -11.21
C TYR A 286 -3.82 10.90 -9.86
N ALA A 287 -4.60 10.65 -8.84
CA ALA A 287 -4.30 10.90 -7.44
C ALA A 287 -3.90 9.60 -6.75
N LEU A 288 -3.33 9.68 -5.54
CA LEU A 288 -2.95 8.51 -4.76
C LEU A 288 -3.11 8.81 -3.27
N GLU A 289 -3.69 7.88 -2.55
CA GLU A 289 -4.10 7.98 -1.15
C GLU A 289 -2.95 8.00 -0.13
N THR A 290 -1.72 8.20 -0.51
CA THR A 290 -0.56 8.05 0.37
C THR A 290 -0.83 8.50 1.82
N GLN A 291 -0.55 7.60 2.77
CA GLN A 291 -0.94 7.74 4.18
C GLN A 291 -0.58 9.11 4.75
N THR A 292 -1.52 9.75 5.43
CA THR A 292 -1.47 11.11 6.00
C THR A 292 -1.44 12.26 4.99
N ARG A 293 -1.11 11.99 3.72
CA ARG A 293 -0.89 13.06 2.73
C ARG A 293 -1.15 12.61 1.32
N PRO A 294 -2.43 12.46 0.92
CA PRO A 294 -2.78 12.11 -0.46
C PRO A 294 -2.10 13.00 -1.49
N ILE A 295 -1.74 12.39 -2.62
CA ILE A 295 -1.09 13.05 -3.76
C ILE A 295 -2.14 13.45 -4.77
N TYR A 296 -2.03 14.69 -5.24
CA TYR A 296 -2.82 15.21 -6.35
C TYR A 296 -1.89 15.83 -7.39
N THR A 297 -1.93 15.28 -8.60
CA THR A 297 -1.11 15.74 -9.74
C THR A 297 -1.81 16.76 -10.62
N PHE A 298 -3.07 17.05 -10.30
CA PHE A 298 -3.95 18.04 -10.92
C PHE A 298 -4.96 18.55 -9.88
N ASN A 299 -5.85 19.48 -10.24
CA ASN A 299 -6.89 19.95 -9.31
C ASN A 299 -7.90 18.82 -9.03
N PRO A 300 -7.97 18.28 -7.80
CA PRO A 300 -8.83 17.15 -7.50
C PRO A 300 -10.32 17.47 -7.52
N GLY A 301 -10.70 18.74 -7.24
CA GLY A 301 -12.07 19.05 -6.86
C GLY A 301 -12.47 18.34 -5.55
N ARG A 302 -13.68 18.65 -5.04
CA ARG A 302 -14.14 18.13 -3.75
C ARG A 302 -14.38 16.61 -3.77
N SER A 303 -14.93 16.08 -4.87
CA SER A 303 -15.28 14.66 -4.95
C SER A 303 -14.06 13.75 -4.85
N LEU A 304 -12.99 14.06 -5.58
CA LEU A 304 -11.75 13.28 -5.51
C LEU A 304 -11.04 13.49 -4.14
N LEU A 305 -11.12 14.69 -3.56
CA LEU A 305 -10.63 14.91 -2.20
C LEU A 305 -11.33 13.98 -1.17
N VAL A 306 -12.65 13.79 -1.28
CA VAL A 306 -13.40 12.84 -0.44
C VAL A 306 -12.94 11.40 -0.69
N HIS A 307 -12.67 11.02 -1.92
CA HIS A 307 -12.17 9.69 -2.27
C HIS A 307 -10.83 9.41 -1.58
N GLU A 308 -9.83 10.25 -1.83
CA GLU A 308 -8.48 10.06 -1.28
C GLU A 308 -8.43 10.17 0.25
N MET A 309 -9.31 10.97 0.83
CA MET A 309 -9.39 11.06 2.29
C MET A 309 -10.09 9.85 2.92
N ALA A 310 -11.04 9.21 2.24
CA ALA A 310 -11.68 7.99 2.72
C ALA A 310 -10.70 6.82 2.82
N HIS A 311 -9.72 6.78 1.94
CA HIS A 311 -8.65 5.79 1.99
C HIS A 311 -7.84 5.83 3.29
N GLN A 312 -7.80 6.96 4.00
CA GLN A 312 -7.11 7.04 5.28
C GLN A 312 -7.67 6.02 6.30
N TRP A 313 -8.95 5.62 6.16
CA TRP A 313 -9.56 4.52 6.90
C TRP A 313 -9.52 3.20 6.13
N PHE A 314 -9.84 3.22 4.81
CA PHE A 314 -10.00 2.04 3.95
C PHE A 314 -8.84 1.97 2.94
N GLY A 315 -7.79 1.26 3.29
CA GLY A 315 -6.53 1.17 2.53
C GLY A 315 -5.32 1.47 3.41
N ASP A 316 -5.36 2.61 4.12
CA ASP A 316 -4.24 3.06 4.94
C ASP A 316 -4.30 2.49 6.35
N SER A 317 -5.32 2.84 7.14
CA SER A 317 -5.46 2.30 8.50
C SER A 317 -5.83 0.83 8.49
N VAL A 318 -6.88 0.45 7.76
CA VAL A 318 -7.22 -0.94 7.45
C VAL A 318 -6.66 -1.26 6.09
N GLY A 319 -5.52 -1.91 6.04
CA GLY A 319 -4.85 -2.30 4.79
C GLY A 319 -5.36 -3.62 4.23
N LEU A 320 -4.86 -3.99 3.06
CA LEU A 320 -5.19 -5.24 2.38
C LEU A 320 -4.29 -6.39 2.84
N GLU A 321 -4.85 -7.59 3.00
CA GLU A 321 -4.04 -8.80 3.09
C GLU A 321 -3.37 -9.13 1.75
N ARG A 322 -4.09 -8.91 0.64
CA ARG A 322 -3.65 -9.26 -0.72
C ARG A 322 -4.27 -8.32 -1.74
N TRP A 323 -3.56 -8.05 -2.81
CA TRP A 323 -4.03 -7.20 -3.89
C TRP A 323 -5.39 -7.58 -4.50
N PRO A 324 -5.79 -8.86 -4.66
CA PRO A 324 -7.13 -9.19 -5.14
C PRO A 324 -8.29 -8.62 -4.32
N ASP A 325 -8.04 -8.19 -3.08
CA ASP A 325 -9.04 -7.60 -2.19
C ASP A 325 -9.17 -6.06 -2.36
N ILE A 326 -8.55 -5.46 -3.38
CA ILE A 326 -8.45 -4.01 -3.62
C ILE A 326 -9.80 -3.25 -3.63
N TRP A 327 -10.90 -3.93 -3.93
CA TRP A 327 -12.23 -3.33 -3.84
C TRP A 327 -12.59 -2.82 -2.43
N LEU A 328 -11.92 -3.36 -1.38
CA LEU A 328 -12.03 -2.89 0.00
C LEU A 328 -11.47 -1.47 0.18
N ASN A 329 -10.55 -1.04 -0.67
CA ASN A 329 -10.09 0.33 -0.76
C ASN A 329 -11.03 1.12 -1.68
N GLU A 330 -11.04 0.78 -2.95
CA GLU A 330 -11.63 1.57 -4.03
C GLU A 330 -13.16 1.66 -4.00
N GLY A 331 -13.79 0.53 -3.70
CA GLY A 331 -15.25 0.48 -3.56
C GLY A 331 -15.74 1.32 -2.39
N PHE A 332 -15.01 1.32 -1.28
CA PHE A 332 -15.35 2.10 -0.08
C PHE A 332 -15.11 3.58 -0.30
N ALA A 333 -14.00 3.97 -0.90
CA ALA A 333 -13.72 5.37 -1.22
C ALA A 333 -14.74 5.92 -2.23
N THR A 334 -15.08 5.16 -3.27
CA THR A 334 -16.11 5.54 -4.25
C THR A 334 -17.50 5.64 -3.61
N TRP A 335 -17.88 4.71 -2.74
CA TRP A 335 -19.17 4.80 -2.02
C TRP A 335 -19.20 6.01 -1.09
N THR A 336 -18.08 6.36 -0.46
CA THR A 336 -17.95 7.54 0.40
C THR A 336 -18.21 8.82 -0.37
N GLN A 337 -17.74 8.95 -1.62
CA GLN A 337 -18.09 10.06 -2.51
C GLN A 337 -19.62 10.19 -2.69
N TRP A 338 -20.31 9.06 -2.93
CA TRP A 338 -21.76 9.05 -3.12
C TRP A 338 -22.51 9.44 -1.85
N TYR A 339 -22.07 8.92 -0.70
CA TYR A 339 -22.68 9.22 0.58
C TYR A 339 -22.38 10.65 1.05
N PHE A 340 -21.19 11.17 0.77
CA PHE A 340 -20.86 12.59 0.98
C PHE A 340 -21.78 13.49 0.14
N SER A 341 -21.97 13.20 -1.13
CA SER A 341 -22.92 13.92 -2.02
C SER A 341 -24.33 13.93 -1.42
N GLU A 342 -24.84 12.78 -0.99
CA GLU A 342 -26.17 12.66 -0.33
C GLU A 342 -26.29 13.56 0.90
N ARG A 343 -25.24 13.68 1.68
CA ARG A 343 -25.26 14.44 2.95
C ARG A 343 -25.01 15.95 2.78
N HIS A 344 -24.60 16.37 1.58
CA HIS A 344 -24.26 17.76 1.25
C HIS A 344 -25.13 18.35 0.12
N GLY A 345 -26.35 17.86 -0.04
CA GLY A 345 -27.36 18.43 -0.94
C GLY A 345 -27.25 18.02 -2.41
N GLY A 346 -26.34 17.08 -2.73
CA GLY A 346 -26.23 16.50 -4.05
C GLY A 346 -27.14 15.27 -4.25
N PRO A 347 -26.94 14.53 -5.36
CA PRO A 347 -27.66 13.28 -5.58
C PRO A 347 -27.43 12.27 -4.45
N SER A 348 -28.53 11.59 -4.01
CA SER A 348 -28.37 10.53 -3.01
C SER A 348 -27.60 9.34 -3.57
N ALA A 349 -26.88 8.62 -2.67
CA ALA A 349 -26.18 7.39 -3.03
C ALA A 349 -27.11 6.38 -3.72
N ALA A 350 -28.33 6.25 -3.23
CA ALA A 350 -29.38 5.42 -3.85
C ALA A 350 -29.77 5.90 -5.26
N ARG A 351 -29.76 7.20 -5.54
CA ARG A 351 -30.04 7.73 -6.90
C ARG A 351 -28.88 7.42 -7.84
N ILE A 352 -27.64 7.62 -7.38
CA ILE A 352 -26.44 7.30 -8.16
C ILE A 352 -26.39 5.79 -8.46
N PHE A 353 -26.58 4.97 -7.45
CA PHE A 353 -26.67 3.51 -7.57
C PHE A 353 -27.70 3.07 -8.61
N ARG A 354 -28.94 3.61 -8.56
CA ARG A 354 -29.96 3.30 -9.56
C ARG A 354 -29.60 3.78 -10.98
N GLY A 355 -28.82 4.85 -11.08
CA GLY A 355 -28.26 5.28 -12.37
C GLY A 355 -27.39 4.19 -12.97
N TRP A 356 -26.36 3.75 -12.26
CA TRP A 356 -25.47 2.68 -12.70
C TRP A 356 -26.20 1.34 -12.91
N LEU A 357 -27.19 1.03 -12.07
CA LEU A 357 -27.95 -0.21 -12.22
C LEU A 357 -28.81 -0.25 -13.50
N ARG A 358 -29.05 0.88 -14.17
CA ARG A 358 -29.75 0.93 -15.48
C ARG A 358 -28.83 0.60 -16.65
N GLU A 359 -27.51 0.71 -16.46
CA GLU A 359 -26.58 0.32 -17.51
C GLU A 359 -26.83 -1.11 -17.97
N PRO A 360 -26.75 -1.36 -19.29
CA PRO A 360 -27.07 -2.68 -19.85
C PRO A 360 -26.11 -3.76 -19.33
N ALA A 361 -26.52 -5.02 -19.41
CA ALA A 361 -25.75 -6.16 -18.92
C ALA A 361 -24.45 -6.39 -19.70
N ASP A 362 -24.36 -5.88 -20.93
CA ASP A 362 -23.18 -5.91 -21.79
C ASP A 362 -22.22 -4.72 -21.60
N ALA A 363 -22.48 -3.82 -20.62
CA ALA A 363 -21.52 -2.83 -20.17
C ALA A 363 -20.38 -3.51 -19.39
N VAL A 364 -19.49 -4.20 -20.11
CA VAL A 364 -18.46 -5.09 -19.53
C VAL A 364 -17.59 -4.38 -18.52
N GLU A 365 -17.13 -3.16 -18.79
CA GLU A 365 -16.24 -2.40 -17.89
C GLU A 365 -16.87 -2.09 -16.52
N LEU A 366 -18.21 -2.09 -16.45
CA LEU A 366 -18.95 -1.90 -15.19
C LEU A 366 -19.16 -3.22 -14.43
N TRP A 367 -19.41 -4.32 -15.16
CA TRP A 367 -19.86 -5.57 -14.55
C TRP A 367 -18.77 -6.62 -14.40
N ASP A 368 -17.73 -6.56 -15.22
CA ASP A 368 -16.60 -7.50 -15.22
C ASP A 368 -15.25 -6.77 -15.23
N PRO A 369 -14.27 -7.31 -14.51
CA PRO A 369 -14.33 -8.49 -13.65
C PRO A 369 -15.14 -8.25 -12.37
N PRO A 370 -15.61 -9.30 -11.68
CA PRO A 370 -16.22 -9.16 -10.36
C PRO A 370 -15.24 -8.52 -9.37
N PRO A 371 -15.66 -7.52 -8.55
CA PRO A 371 -14.74 -6.76 -7.68
C PRO A 371 -13.94 -7.62 -6.69
N GLY A 372 -14.56 -8.65 -6.11
CA GLY A 372 -13.90 -9.59 -5.19
C GLY A 372 -13.06 -10.66 -5.90
N ARG A 373 -12.98 -10.64 -7.24
CA ARG A 373 -12.17 -11.54 -8.06
C ARG A 373 -11.72 -10.86 -9.34
N PRO A 374 -10.83 -9.87 -9.28
CA PRO A 374 -10.33 -9.18 -10.49
C PRO A 374 -9.62 -10.12 -11.47
N GLY A 375 -9.11 -11.25 -10.99
CA GLY A 375 -8.57 -12.35 -11.79
C GLY A 375 -7.12 -12.18 -12.22
N THR A 376 -6.69 -11.00 -12.61
CA THR A 376 -5.33 -10.73 -13.06
C THR A 376 -4.84 -9.36 -12.60
N PRO A 377 -3.51 -9.14 -12.51
CA PRO A 377 -2.93 -7.83 -12.19
C PRO A 377 -3.41 -6.69 -13.11
N ARG A 378 -3.69 -6.98 -14.38
CA ARG A 378 -4.21 -5.98 -15.34
C ARG A 378 -5.54 -5.38 -14.92
N ASN A 379 -6.33 -6.12 -14.16
CA ASN A 379 -7.66 -5.73 -13.74
C ASN A 379 -7.69 -5.17 -12.30
N LEU A 380 -6.52 -4.94 -11.71
CA LEU A 380 -6.43 -4.47 -10.32
C LEU A 380 -7.24 -3.19 -10.12
N PHE A 381 -7.12 -2.26 -11.06
CA PHE A 381 -7.83 -0.98 -11.06
C PHE A 381 -8.92 -0.90 -12.14
N ALA A 382 -9.60 -2.02 -12.43
CA ALA A 382 -10.71 -2.03 -13.36
C ALA A 382 -11.90 -1.18 -12.85
N GLY A 383 -12.61 -0.50 -13.74
CA GLY A 383 -13.76 0.34 -13.38
C GLY A 383 -14.81 -0.36 -12.52
N SER A 384 -14.99 -1.68 -12.70
CA SER A 384 -15.88 -2.51 -11.89
C SER A 384 -15.42 -2.62 -10.41
N VAL A 385 -14.12 -2.58 -10.13
CA VAL A 385 -13.58 -2.62 -8.76
C VAL A 385 -14.08 -1.39 -7.99
N TYR A 386 -14.04 -0.23 -8.60
CA TYR A 386 -14.55 1.04 -8.04
C TYR A 386 -16.08 1.07 -8.00
N LEU A 387 -16.70 1.01 -9.18
CA LEU A 387 -18.13 1.28 -9.34
C LEU A 387 -18.99 0.14 -8.81
N ARG A 388 -18.74 -1.10 -9.23
CA ARG A 388 -19.49 -2.25 -8.74
C ARG A 388 -19.14 -2.54 -7.27
N GLY A 389 -17.91 -2.25 -6.82
CA GLY A 389 -17.53 -2.25 -5.42
C GLY A 389 -18.40 -1.29 -4.60
N ALA A 390 -18.51 -0.03 -5.02
CA ALA A 390 -19.38 0.96 -4.38
C ALA A 390 -20.87 0.58 -4.45
N MET A 391 -21.31 0.02 -5.57
CA MET A 391 -22.68 -0.50 -5.71
C MET A 391 -22.97 -1.64 -4.75
N THR A 392 -21.99 -2.50 -4.47
CA THR A 392 -22.12 -3.57 -3.45
C THR A 392 -22.41 -2.98 -2.08
N LEU A 393 -21.68 -1.93 -1.67
CA LEU A 393 -21.88 -1.26 -0.40
C LEU A 393 -23.24 -0.56 -0.31
N GLU A 394 -23.69 0.10 -1.40
CA GLU A 394 -25.00 0.73 -1.43
C GLU A 394 -26.14 -0.29 -1.42
N ALA A 395 -26.01 -1.39 -2.16
CA ALA A 395 -26.96 -2.49 -2.12
C ALA A 395 -27.01 -3.16 -0.74
N LEU A 396 -25.85 -3.29 -0.07
CA LEU A 396 -25.78 -3.75 1.32
C LEU A 396 -26.52 -2.78 2.25
N ARG A 397 -26.26 -1.47 2.15
CA ARG A 397 -26.95 -0.42 2.93
C ARG A 397 -28.47 -0.52 2.77
N GLN A 398 -28.98 -0.69 1.55
CA GLN A 398 -30.41 -0.85 1.29
C GLN A 398 -30.96 -2.15 1.90
N LYS A 399 -30.15 -3.21 1.93
CA LYS A 399 -30.54 -4.52 2.45
C LYS A 399 -30.58 -4.60 4.00
N ILE A 400 -29.60 -3.98 4.67
CA ILE A 400 -29.45 -4.07 6.15
C ILE A 400 -29.89 -2.78 6.87
N GLY A 401 -30.17 -1.71 6.14
CA GLY A 401 -30.51 -0.38 6.68
C GLY A 401 -29.28 0.48 6.97
N THR A 402 -29.46 1.80 6.88
CA THR A 402 -28.35 2.77 7.01
C THR A 402 -27.66 2.69 8.37
N GLU A 403 -28.41 2.57 9.45
CA GLU A 403 -27.84 2.52 10.81
C GLU A 403 -26.94 1.28 10.99
N THR A 404 -27.41 0.11 10.56
CA THR A 404 -26.63 -1.13 10.61
C THR A 404 -25.40 -1.04 9.73
N MET A 405 -25.52 -0.48 8.52
CA MET A 405 -24.37 -0.25 7.62
C MET A 405 -23.32 0.65 8.28
N LEU A 406 -23.70 1.75 8.91
CA LEU A 406 -22.76 2.63 9.60
C LEU A 406 -22.09 1.95 10.82
N ARG A 407 -22.80 1.04 11.51
CA ARG A 407 -22.17 0.20 12.55
C ARG A 407 -21.15 -0.74 11.93
N VAL A 408 -21.46 -1.43 10.81
CA VAL A 408 -20.49 -2.28 10.10
C VAL A 408 -19.22 -1.50 9.77
N LEU A 409 -19.35 -0.30 9.16
CA LEU A 409 -18.19 0.51 8.76
C LEU A 409 -17.35 0.94 9.98
N ARG A 410 -17.97 1.37 11.08
CA ARG A 410 -17.24 1.77 12.30
C ARG A 410 -16.56 0.58 12.97
N THR A 411 -17.24 -0.55 13.07
CA THR A 411 -16.67 -1.77 13.64
C THR A 411 -15.47 -2.21 12.79
N TRP A 412 -15.61 -2.21 11.46
CA TRP A 412 -14.53 -2.53 10.54
C TRP A 412 -13.27 -1.69 10.77
N THR A 413 -13.42 -0.38 10.78
CA THR A 413 -12.28 0.55 10.94
C THR A 413 -11.71 0.56 12.37
N THR A 414 -12.46 0.10 13.37
CA THR A 414 -12.01 0.00 14.76
C THR A 414 -11.27 -1.31 14.99
N ASP A 415 -11.87 -2.43 14.59
CA ASP A 415 -11.37 -3.76 14.91
C ASP A 415 -10.12 -4.13 14.09
N HIS A 416 -10.03 -3.61 12.87
CA HIS A 416 -8.87 -3.83 11.98
C HIS A 416 -7.89 -2.63 11.93
N ARG A 417 -8.05 -1.67 12.86
CA ARG A 417 -7.20 -0.47 12.88
C ARG A 417 -5.72 -0.81 12.89
N TYR A 418 -4.97 -0.21 11.95
CA TYR A 418 -3.53 -0.41 11.72
C TYR A 418 -3.13 -1.83 11.28
N GLY A 419 -4.11 -2.70 11.11
CA GLY A 419 -3.93 -4.05 10.61
C GLY A 419 -4.23 -4.19 9.12
N THR A 420 -4.45 -5.43 8.72
CA THR A 420 -4.89 -5.81 7.37
C THR A 420 -6.09 -6.73 7.45
N ALA A 421 -6.89 -6.74 6.40
CA ALA A 421 -8.08 -7.57 6.34
C ALA A 421 -8.40 -7.99 4.90
N SER A 422 -9.22 -9.03 4.77
CA SER A 422 -9.66 -9.62 3.52
C SER A 422 -11.13 -9.37 3.24
N THR A 423 -11.56 -9.64 2.02
CA THR A 423 -12.98 -9.65 1.63
C THR A 423 -13.80 -10.58 2.51
N ARG A 424 -13.22 -11.70 2.93
CA ARG A 424 -13.88 -12.66 3.81
C ARG A 424 -14.20 -12.06 5.18
N ASP A 425 -13.22 -11.38 5.79
CA ASP A 425 -13.41 -10.72 7.09
C ASP A 425 -14.52 -9.68 7.03
N PHE A 426 -14.62 -8.93 5.94
CA PHE A 426 -15.70 -7.96 5.74
C PHE A 426 -17.08 -8.62 5.62
N ILE A 427 -17.17 -9.77 4.95
CA ILE A 427 -18.41 -10.54 4.84
C ILE A 427 -18.83 -11.04 6.21
N GLU A 428 -17.93 -11.70 6.94
CA GLU A 428 -18.17 -12.27 8.28
C GLU A 428 -18.61 -11.17 9.28
N LEU A 429 -17.92 -10.04 9.29
CA LEU A 429 -18.31 -8.88 10.12
C LEU A 429 -19.70 -8.34 9.74
N SER A 430 -19.97 -8.22 8.44
CA SER A 430 -21.28 -7.73 7.97
C SER A 430 -22.43 -8.64 8.40
N GLU A 431 -22.25 -9.95 8.36
CA GLU A 431 -23.22 -10.94 8.82
C GLU A 431 -23.41 -10.88 10.34
N GLN A 432 -22.32 -10.79 11.09
CA GLN A 432 -22.35 -10.68 12.54
C GLN A 432 -23.12 -9.42 12.98
N VAL A 433 -22.80 -8.26 12.43
CA VAL A 433 -23.45 -6.98 12.79
C VAL A 433 -24.89 -6.89 12.31
N ALA A 434 -25.21 -7.48 11.16
CA ALA A 434 -26.57 -7.53 10.61
C ALA A 434 -27.45 -8.61 11.26
N GLY A 435 -26.87 -9.58 11.98
CA GLY A 435 -27.59 -10.70 12.64
C GLY A 435 -28.26 -11.64 11.66
N ARG A 436 -27.73 -11.77 10.43
CA ARG A 436 -28.30 -12.63 9.39
C ARG A 436 -27.27 -13.01 8.30
N PRO A 437 -27.44 -14.14 7.61
CA PRO A 437 -26.55 -14.55 6.53
C PRO A 437 -26.65 -13.61 5.31
N LEU A 438 -25.51 -13.29 4.73
CA LEU A 438 -25.34 -12.43 3.57
C LEU A 438 -24.51 -13.09 2.44
N ASP A 439 -24.12 -14.37 2.60
CA ASP A 439 -23.30 -15.11 1.62
C ASP A 439 -23.83 -15.04 0.19
N ARG A 440 -25.14 -15.31 0.01
CA ARG A 440 -25.76 -15.26 -1.34
C ARG A 440 -25.71 -13.86 -1.92
N PHE A 441 -25.86 -12.83 -1.09
CA PHE A 441 -25.77 -11.44 -1.50
C PHE A 441 -24.35 -11.11 -1.97
N PHE A 442 -23.34 -11.36 -1.14
CA PHE A 442 -21.95 -11.04 -1.49
C PHE A 442 -21.44 -11.90 -2.65
N ARG A 443 -21.84 -13.18 -2.74
CA ARG A 443 -21.49 -14.01 -3.89
C ARG A 443 -21.92 -13.37 -5.19
N ARG A 444 -23.16 -12.91 -5.28
CA ARG A 444 -23.71 -12.27 -6.47
C ARG A 444 -23.01 -10.95 -6.81
N TRP A 445 -22.76 -10.11 -5.81
CA TRP A 445 -22.20 -8.78 -6.03
C TRP A 445 -20.69 -8.77 -6.24
N LEU A 446 -19.93 -9.64 -5.56
CA LEU A 446 -18.47 -9.62 -5.53
C LEU A 446 -17.80 -10.71 -6.37
N PHE A 447 -18.48 -11.85 -6.64
CA PHE A 447 -17.79 -13.01 -7.21
C PHE A 447 -18.41 -13.57 -8.48
N GLU A 448 -19.67 -13.30 -8.77
CA GLU A 448 -20.34 -13.71 -10.01
C GLU A 448 -20.10 -12.70 -11.13
N ARG A 449 -19.89 -13.21 -12.35
CA ARG A 449 -19.75 -12.38 -13.55
C ARG A 449 -21.08 -11.77 -13.98
N GLY A 450 -20.97 -10.68 -14.74
CA GLY A 450 -22.12 -9.98 -15.29
C GLY A 450 -22.86 -9.16 -14.24
N LYS A 451 -23.99 -8.61 -14.67
CA LYS A 451 -24.85 -7.74 -13.85
C LYS A 451 -25.48 -8.53 -12.69
N PRO A 452 -25.34 -8.06 -11.43
CA PRO A 452 -25.87 -8.74 -10.24
C PRO A 452 -27.39 -8.85 -10.20
#